data_9cb35598946464a3b03184c5102e81ee
#
_entry.id   9cb35598946464a3b03184c5102e81ee
#
_cell.length_a   1.000
_cell.length_b   1.000
_cell.length_c   1.000
_cell.angle_alpha   90.00
_cell.angle_beta   90.00
_cell.angle_gamma   90.00
#
_symmetry.space_group_name_H-M   'P 1'
#
loop_
_entity.id
_entity.type
_entity.pdbx_description
1 polymer ?
#
loop_
_entity_poly.entity_id
_entity_poly.type
_entity_poly.pdbx_seq_one_letter_code
_entity_poly.pdbx_strand_id
1 'polypeptide(L)'
;DLFNKSDYPSEEVLRDKFKWSLVQAPIPQSGDFRLDIQNDAMEELKLQYEQNLEAKIKGASDDMLTRLHTALTNMSERLDYEGHADKKKFHHTLVSNLTDCIDLLGNFNITNDPKVHTTHAQLEYAAQGVTVEALREDAHFRAQTKKNMDDILKSLPSIGI
;
A
#
# COMPACT_ATOMS: atom_id res chain seq x y z
N ASP A 1 22.34 27.44 -26.94
CA ASP A 1 21.73 27.18 -25.63
C ASP A 1 20.23 27.17 -25.78
N LEU A 2 19.63 25.98 -25.58
CA LEU A 2 18.16 25.79 -25.68
C LEU A 2 17.43 26.11 -24.36
N PHE A 3 18.18 26.45 -23.31
CA PHE A 3 17.61 26.79 -22.02
C PHE A 3 17.50 28.31 -21.86
N ASN A 4 16.26 28.80 -21.75
CA ASN A 4 15.97 30.18 -21.40
C ASN A 4 15.24 30.21 -20.05
N LYS A 5 15.90 30.82 -19.05
CA LYS A 5 15.35 30.89 -17.69
C LYS A 5 14.00 31.60 -17.59
N SER A 6 13.72 32.53 -18.53
CA SER A 6 12.46 33.28 -18.57
C SER A 6 11.24 32.42 -18.98
N ASP A 7 11.48 31.23 -19.59
CA ASP A 7 10.41 30.34 -20.02
C ASP A 7 9.89 29.46 -18.86
N TYR A 8 10.55 29.54 -17.71
CA TYR A 8 10.18 28.78 -16.52
C TYR A 8 9.62 29.71 -15.43
N PRO A 9 8.55 29.30 -14.75
CA PRO A 9 8.02 30.07 -13.64
C PRO A 9 9.03 30.16 -12.48
N SER A 10 8.98 31.25 -11.71
CA SER A 10 9.81 31.39 -10.51
C SER A 10 9.49 30.31 -9.47
N GLU A 11 10.44 30.04 -8.56
CA GLU A 11 10.26 29.07 -7.47
C GLU A 11 9.01 29.38 -6.61
N GLU A 12 8.74 30.65 -6.36
CA GLU A 12 7.56 31.09 -5.61
C GLU A 12 6.26 30.73 -6.32
N VAL A 13 6.20 30.96 -7.64
CA VAL A 13 5.03 30.61 -8.46
C VAL A 13 4.85 29.08 -8.52
N LEU A 14 5.95 28.32 -8.56
CA LEU A 14 5.88 26.86 -8.52
C LEU A 14 5.36 26.35 -7.17
N ARG A 15 5.84 26.87 -6.05
CA ARG A 15 5.36 26.52 -4.72
C ARG A 15 3.86 26.74 -4.56
N ASP A 16 3.35 27.84 -5.12
CA ASP A 16 1.93 28.16 -5.06
C ASP A 16 1.03 27.26 -5.92
N LYS A 17 1.59 26.62 -6.95
CA LYS A 17 0.88 25.68 -7.82
C LYS A 17 0.75 24.29 -7.20
N PHE A 18 1.68 23.89 -6.32
CA PHE A 18 1.67 22.59 -5.65
C PHE A 18 1.09 22.71 -4.23
N LYS A 19 -0.20 23.03 -4.16
CA LYS A 19 -0.94 23.05 -2.88
C LYS A 19 -1.61 21.69 -2.69
N TRP A 20 -1.42 21.11 -1.53
CA TRP A 20 -2.22 20.00 -1.08
C TRP A 20 -2.94 20.38 0.20
N SER A 21 -4.14 19.88 0.41
CA SER A 21 -4.87 20.05 1.65
C SER A 21 -5.33 18.70 2.16
N LEU A 22 -5.11 18.45 3.45
CA LEU A 22 -5.67 17.31 4.15
C LEU A 22 -6.90 17.79 4.91
N VAL A 23 -8.07 17.33 4.49
CA VAL A 23 -9.33 17.57 5.20
C VAL A 23 -9.64 16.32 6.02
N GLN A 24 -9.56 16.45 7.34
CA GLN A 24 -10.03 15.43 8.26
C GLN A 24 -11.49 15.71 8.57
N ALA A 25 -12.38 14.84 8.10
CA ALA A 25 -13.78 14.86 8.50
C ALA A 25 -14.06 13.64 9.37
N PRO A 26 -14.80 13.79 10.47
CA PRO A 26 -15.27 12.63 11.22
C PRO A 26 -16.15 11.78 10.31
N ILE A 27 -16.00 10.46 10.41
CA ILE A 27 -16.93 9.54 9.75
C ILE A 27 -18.28 9.74 10.44
N PRO A 28 -19.32 10.24 9.77
CA PRO A 28 -20.60 10.46 10.40
C PRO A 28 -21.16 9.13 10.93
N GLN A 29 -21.53 9.12 12.20
CA GLN A 29 -22.23 7.97 12.77
C GLN A 29 -23.70 8.05 12.42
N SER A 30 -24.33 6.89 12.26
CA SER A 30 -25.77 6.78 12.06
C SER A 30 -26.52 7.48 13.19
N GLY A 31 -27.16 8.61 12.89
CA GLY A 31 -27.90 9.42 13.88
C GLY A 31 -27.41 10.86 14.08
N ASP A 32 -26.27 11.25 13.48
CA ASP A 32 -25.77 12.64 13.54
C ASP A 32 -26.44 13.50 12.45
N PHE A 33 -27.74 13.73 12.59
CA PHE A 33 -28.53 14.51 11.62
C PHE A 33 -28.84 15.90 12.17
N ARG A 34 -28.14 16.88 11.65
CA ARG A 34 -28.43 18.30 11.88
C ARG A 34 -29.46 18.89 10.91
N LEU A 35 -30.19 18.04 10.21
CA LEU A 35 -31.16 18.45 9.20
C LEU A 35 -32.55 17.88 9.53
N ASP A 36 -33.55 18.75 9.54
CA ASP A 36 -34.96 18.42 9.66
C ASP A 36 -35.51 17.93 8.30
N ILE A 37 -35.16 16.68 7.94
CA ILE A 37 -35.59 16.03 6.69
C ILE A 37 -36.62 14.97 7.04
N GLN A 38 -37.68 14.83 6.21
CA GLN A 38 -38.70 13.80 6.38
C GLN A 38 -38.08 12.38 6.44
N ASN A 39 -38.61 11.52 7.31
CA ASN A 39 -38.04 10.22 7.67
C ASN A 39 -37.63 9.35 6.47
N ASP A 40 -38.45 9.28 5.41
CA ASP A 40 -38.19 8.42 4.25
C ASP A 40 -36.97 8.88 3.43
N ALA A 41 -36.82 10.20 3.22
CA ALA A 41 -35.68 10.78 2.53
C ALA A 41 -34.36 10.64 3.36
N MET A 42 -34.49 10.59 4.68
CA MET A 42 -33.38 10.39 5.59
C MET A 42 -32.85 8.96 5.55
N GLU A 43 -33.74 7.97 5.47
CA GLU A 43 -33.33 6.56 5.35
C GLU A 43 -32.64 6.29 4.01
N GLU A 44 -33.16 6.86 2.92
CA GLU A 44 -32.51 6.75 1.61
C GLU A 44 -31.11 7.38 1.59
N LEU A 45 -30.99 8.58 2.15
CA LEU A 45 -29.69 9.27 2.25
C LEU A 45 -28.69 8.49 3.09
N LYS A 46 -29.13 7.91 4.19
CA LYS A 46 -28.32 7.05 5.05
C LYS A 46 -27.82 5.82 4.29
N LEU A 47 -28.72 5.13 3.58
CA LEU A 47 -28.38 3.96 2.78
C LEU A 47 -27.34 4.29 1.69
N GLN A 48 -27.54 5.39 0.97
CA GLN A 48 -26.60 5.86 -0.04
C GLN A 48 -25.24 6.19 0.57
N TYR A 49 -25.23 6.81 1.75
CA TYR A 49 -24.00 7.14 2.45
C TYR A 49 -23.25 5.88 2.88
N GLU A 50 -23.93 4.90 3.48
CA GLU A 50 -23.36 3.62 3.91
C GLU A 50 -22.75 2.86 2.71
N GLN A 51 -23.48 2.78 1.60
CA GLN A 51 -22.98 2.16 0.36
C GLN A 51 -21.76 2.88 -0.21
N ASN A 52 -21.76 4.20 -0.22
CA ASN A 52 -20.61 4.98 -0.68
C ASN A 52 -19.38 4.81 0.22
N LEU A 53 -19.58 4.75 1.53
CA LEU A 53 -18.52 4.52 2.49
C LEU A 53 -17.92 3.12 2.33
N GLU A 54 -18.78 2.11 2.24
CA GLU A 54 -18.35 0.72 2.02
C GLU A 54 -17.57 0.57 0.71
N ALA A 55 -18.05 1.17 -0.38
CA ALA A 55 -17.36 1.17 -1.67
C ALA A 55 -15.97 1.84 -1.59
N LYS A 56 -15.85 2.95 -0.86
CA LYS A 56 -14.56 3.63 -0.64
C LYS A 56 -13.59 2.80 0.20
N ILE A 57 -14.07 2.19 1.28
CA ILE A 57 -13.25 1.32 2.13
C ILE A 57 -12.77 0.11 1.32
N LYS A 58 -13.67 -0.52 0.57
CA LYS A 58 -13.32 -1.64 -0.31
C LYS A 58 -12.30 -1.23 -1.35
N GLY A 59 -12.52 -0.14 -2.07
CA GLY A 59 -11.59 0.34 -3.09
C GLY A 59 -10.20 0.64 -2.53
N ALA A 60 -10.12 1.22 -1.34
CA ALA A 60 -8.85 1.48 -0.67
C ALA A 60 -8.15 0.18 -0.21
N SER A 61 -8.92 -0.82 0.24
CA SER A 61 -8.37 -2.14 0.60
C SER A 61 -7.85 -2.88 -0.63
N ASP A 62 -8.57 -2.84 -1.74
CA ASP A 62 -8.17 -3.46 -3.01
C ASP A 62 -6.88 -2.81 -3.57
N ASP A 63 -6.75 -1.47 -3.50
CA ASP A 63 -5.52 -0.75 -3.90
C ASP A 63 -4.33 -1.16 -3.04
N MET A 64 -4.51 -1.24 -1.73
CA MET A 64 -3.48 -1.67 -0.79
C MET A 64 -3.01 -3.10 -1.09
N LEU A 65 -3.93 -4.05 -1.28
CA LEU A 65 -3.60 -5.43 -1.62
C LEU A 65 -2.89 -5.52 -2.97
N THR A 66 -3.27 -4.72 -3.95
CA THR A 66 -2.62 -4.64 -5.27
C THR A 66 -1.17 -4.17 -5.14
N ARG A 67 -0.92 -3.14 -4.35
CA ARG A 67 0.44 -2.65 -4.07
C ARG A 67 1.29 -3.71 -3.37
N LEU A 68 0.73 -4.36 -2.36
CA LEU A 68 1.40 -5.43 -1.64
C LEU A 68 1.75 -6.59 -2.57
N HIS A 69 0.78 -7.07 -3.37
CA HIS A 69 1.01 -8.12 -4.36
C HIS A 69 2.13 -7.75 -5.33
N THR A 70 2.12 -6.52 -5.85
CA THR A 70 3.15 -6.02 -6.76
C THR A 70 4.53 -5.97 -6.08
N ALA A 71 4.61 -5.50 -4.84
CA ALA A 71 5.88 -5.43 -4.10
C ALA A 71 6.45 -6.83 -3.83
N LEU A 72 5.61 -7.77 -3.40
CA LEU A 72 6.03 -9.15 -3.14
C LEU A 72 6.43 -9.89 -4.41
N THR A 73 5.69 -9.73 -5.50
CA THR A 73 6.02 -10.30 -6.81
C THR A 73 7.37 -9.80 -7.31
N ASN A 74 7.57 -8.48 -7.29
CA ASN A 74 8.83 -7.87 -7.70
C ASN A 74 9.99 -8.35 -6.83
N MET A 75 9.77 -8.54 -5.54
CA MET A 75 10.79 -9.05 -4.63
C MET A 75 11.10 -10.52 -4.95
N SER A 76 10.10 -11.39 -5.07
CA SER A 76 10.28 -12.79 -5.41
C SER A 76 11.05 -12.97 -6.73
N GLU A 77 10.64 -12.25 -7.79
CA GLU A 77 11.31 -12.30 -9.09
C GLU A 77 12.77 -11.82 -9.04
N ARG A 78 13.07 -10.82 -8.20
CA ARG A 78 14.44 -10.33 -8.03
C ARG A 78 15.30 -11.29 -7.24
N LEU A 79 14.74 -12.04 -6.31
CA LEU A 79 15.44 -13.04 -5.52
C LEU A 79 15.67 -14.36 -6.28
N ASP A 80 14.97 -14.54 -7.42
CA ASP A 80 15.03 -15.74 -8.24
C ASP A 80 16.28 -15.74 -9.13
N TYR A 81 17.43 -16.10 -8.56
CA TYR A 81 18.66 -16.36 -9.30
C TYR A 81 19.61 -17.29 -8.55
N GLU A 82 20.30 -18.12 -9.28
CA GLU A 82 21.32 -19.04 -8.78
C GLU A 82 22.70 -18.60 -9.30
N GLY A 83 23.66 -18.44 -8.37
CA GLY A 83 25.06 -18.18 -8.71
C GLY A 83 25.44 -16.72 -8.90
N HIS A 84 26.77 -16.51 -9.13
CA HIS A 84 27.37 -15.16 -9.25
C HIS A 84 27.24 -14.54 -10.65
N ALA A 85 27.00 -15.36 -11.67
CA ALA A 85 26.94 -14.89 -13.05
C ALA A 85 25.67 -14.10 -13.36
N ASP A 86 24.55 -14.42 -12.68
CA ASP A 86 23.24 -13.81 -12.89
C ASP A 86 22.85 -12.84 -11.78
N LYS A 87 23.82 -12.25 -11.08
CA LYS A 87 23.56 -11.30 -9.97
C LYS A 87 22.65 -10.17 -10.42
N LYS A 88 21.36 -10.31 -10.13
CA LYS A 88 20.42 -9.20 -10.28
C LYS A 88 20.81 -8.08 -9.33
N LYS A 89 20.82 -6.84 -9.83
CA LYS A 89 21.12 -5.68 -8.98
C LYS A 89 19.97 -5.44 -8.03
N PHE A 90 20.23 -5.62 -6.73
CA PHE A 90 19.30 -5.18 -5.70
C PHE A 90 19.51 -3.70 -5.42
N HIS A 91 18.44 -2.94 -5.44
CA HIS A 91 18.40 -1.57 -4.98
C HIS A 91 17.75 -1.53 -3.60
N HIS A 92 18.16 -0.56 -2.77
CA HIS A 92 17.54 -0.34 -1.46
C HIS A 92 16.02 -0.15 -1.56
N THR A 93 15.53 0.40 -2.68
CA THR A 93 14.10 0.57 -2.94
C THR A 93 13.31 -0.76 -2.96
N LEU A 94 13.97 -1.90 -3.20
CA LEU A 94 13.28 -3.20 -3.15
C LEU A 94 12.86 -3.55 -1.72
N VAL A 95 13.75 -3.30 -0.77
CA VAL A 95 13.49 -3.57 0.66
C VAL A 95 12.59 -2.48 1.24
N SER A 96 12.83 -1.20 0.94
CA SER A 96 11.98 -0.11 1.45
C SER A 96 10.54 -0.21 0.95
N ASN A 97 10.32 -0.56 -0.31
CA ASN A 97 8.96 -0.75 -0.83
C ASN A 97 8.21 -1.86 -0.08
N LEU A 98 8.90 -2.95 0.30
CA LEU A 98 8.29 -3.99 1.12
C LEU A 98 7.95 -3.46 2.52
N THR A 99 8.88 -2.76 3.16
CA THR A 99 8.65 -2.17 4.49
C THR A 99 7.49 -1.17 4.46
N ASP A 100 7.46 -0.27 3.47
CA ASP A 100 6.38 0.69 3.29
C ASP A 100 5.01 0.01 3.12
N CYS A 101 4.97 -1.13 2.39
CA CYS A 101 3.74 -1.91 2.24
C CYS A 101 3.31 -2.59 3.55
N ILE A 102 4.26 -3.08 4.37
CA ILE A 102 3.98 -3.68 5.68
C ILE A 102 3.40 -2.61 6.62
N ASP A 103 4.03 -1.45 6.69
CA ASP A 103 3.57 -0.33 7.51
C ASP A 103 2.18 0.15 7.06
N LEU A 104 1.95 0.23 5.75
CA LEU A 104 0.65 0.59 5.20
C LEU A 104 -0.42 -0.43 5.60
N LEU A 105 -0.13 -1.72 5.51
CA LEU A 105 -1.05 -2.80 5.88
C LEU A 105 -1.41 -2.74 7.37
N GLY A 106 -0.43 -2.50 8.24
CA GLY A 106 -0.63 -2.34 9.69
C GLY A 106 -1.52 -1.15 10.03
N ASN A 107 -1.32 -0.02 9.35
CA ASN A 107 -2.06 1.21 9.60
C ASN A 107 -3.45 1.24 8.95
N PHE A 108 -3.66 0.46 7.89
CA PHE A 108 -4.87 0.54 7.06
C PHE A 108 -5.93 -0.52 7.38
N ASN A 109 -5.75 -1.33 8.42
CA ASN A 109 -6.75 -2.32 8.83
C ASN A 109 -7.95 -1.67 9.55
N ILE A 110 -8.64 -0.78 8.83
CA ILE A 110 -9.81 -0.03 9.34
C ILE A 110 -10.96 -1.00 9.68
N THR A 111 -11.09 -2.10 8.94
CA THR A 111 -12.14 -3.10 9.12
C THR A 111 -11.84 -4.11 10.21
N ASN A 112 -10.63 -4.06 10.77
CA ASN A 112 -10.14 -5.02 11.77
C ASN A 112 -10.23 -6.49 11.30
N ASP A 113 -9.96 -6.71 10.00
CA ASP A 113 -10.03 -8.03 9.37
C ASP A 113 -8.92 -8.96 9.94
N PRO A 114 -9.28 -10.11 10.53
CA PRO A 114 -8.30 -11.06 11.06
C PRO A 114 -7.31 -11.59 10.01
N LYS A 115 -7.71 -11.69 8.75
CA LYS A 115 -6.81 -12.12 7.66
C LYS A 115 -5.74 -11.09 7.39
N VAL A 116 -6.11 -9.81 7.39
CA VAL A 116 -5.16 -8.69 7.25
C VAL A 116 -4.15 -8.70 8.39
N HIS A 117 -4.61 -8.91 9.63
CA HIS A 117 -3.72 -9.05 10.78
C HIS A 117 -2.75 -10.22 10.64
N THR A 118 -3.25 -11.38 10.23
CA THR A 118 -2.41 -12.57 10.03
C THR A 118 -1.36 -12.32 8.94
N THR A 119 -1.76 -11.73 7.82
CA THR A 119 -0.85 -11.39 6.71
C THR A 119 0.20 -10.38 7.15
N HIS A 120 -0.18 -9.36 7.92
CA HIS A 120 0.74 -8.37 8.46
C HIS A 120 1.80 -9.03 9.34
N ALA A 121 1.40 -9.85 10.32
CA ALA A 121 2.33 -10.56 11.19
C ALA A 121 3.27 -11.50 10.42
N GLN A 122 2.78 -12.19 9.39
CA GLN A 122 3.60 -13.03 8.54
C GLN A 122 4.63 -12.22 7.75
N LEU A 123 4.24 -11.05 7.24
CA LEU A 123 5.12 -10.15 6.52
C LEU A 123 6.18 -9.55 7.43
N GLU A 124 5.80 -9.08 8.61
CA GLU A 124 6.77 -8.58 9.60
C GLU A 124 7.82 -9.64 9.94
N TYR A 125 7.37 -10.87 10.19
CA TYR A 125 8.29 -11.98 10.46
C TYR A 125 9.19 -12.29 9.27
N ALA A 126 8.65 -12.34 8.06
CA ALA A 126 9.40 -12.63 6.83
C ALA A 126 10.37 -11.52 6.44
N ALA A 127 10.11 -10.28 6.85
CA ALA A 127 10.96 -9.12 6.59
C ALA A 127 12.08 -8.93 7.64
N GLN A 128 12.05 -9.69 8.73
CA GLN A 128 13.08 -9.58 9.78
C GLN A 128 14.48 -9.89 9.23
N GLY A 129 15.41 -8.95 9.43
CA GLY A 129 16.79 -9.09 8.99
C GLY A 129 16.98 -9.00 7.47
N VAL A 130 15.94 -8.73 6.70
CA VAL A 130 16.04 -8.55 5.25
C VAL A 130 16.71 -7.21 4.94
N THR A 131 17.95 -7.28 4.52
CA THR A 131 18.74 -6.14 4.01
C THR A 131 19.28 -6.48 2.64
N VAL A 132 19.63 -5.46 1.88
CA VAL A 132 20.23 -5.65 0.55
C VAL A 132 21.53 -6.42 0.65
N GLU A 133 22.30 -6.17 1.69
CA GLU A 133 23.57 -6.82 1.98
C GLU A 133 23.37 -8.30 2.29
N ALA A 134 22.48 -8.63 3.23
CA ALA A 134 22.15 -10.02 3.59
C ALA A 134 21.66 -10.83 2.38
N LEU A 135 20.79 -10.23 1.56
CA LEU A 135 20.30 -10.87 0.34
C LEU A 135 21.39 -11.09 -0.72
N ARG A 136 22.43 -10.26 -0.75
CA ARG A 136 23.56 -10.43 -1.69
C ARG A 136 24.57 -11.46 -1.25
N GLU A 137 24.85 -11.50 0.04
CA GLU A 137 25.95 -12.27 0.60
C GLU A 137 25.55 -13.70 0.94
N ASP A 138 24.31 -13.91 1.41
CA ASP A 138 23.81 -15.22 1.84
C ASP A 138 22.78 -15.80 0.86
N ALA A 139 23.20 -16.80 0.08
CA ALA A 139 22.34 -17.49 -0.88
C ALA A 139 21.22 -18.28 -0.19
N HIS A 140 21.47 -18.87 0.98
CA HIS A 140 20.47 -19.62 1.72
C HIS A 140 19.40 -18.67 2.30
N PHE A 141 19.82 -17.56 2.90
CA PHE A 141 18.92 -16.53 3.40
C PHE A 141 18.06 -15.96 2.27
N ARG A 142 18.66 -15.70 1.10
CA ARG A 142 17.94 -15.24 -0.09
C ARG A 142 16.87 -16.23 -0.54
N ALA A 143 17.21 -17.52 -0.66
CA ALA A 143 16.27 -18.56 -1.06
C ALA A 143 15.13 -18.71 -0.04
N GLN A 144 15.43 -18.64 1.25
CA GLN A 144 14.42 -18.68 2.30
C GLN A 144 13.50 -17.46 2.26
N THR A 145 14.06 -16.26 2.05
CA THR A 145 13.28 -15.02 1.90
C THR A 145 12.36 -15.11 0.69
N LYS A 146 12.87 -15.59 -0.48
CA LYS A 146 12.03 -15.82 -1.66
C LYS A 146 10.86 -16.74 -1.35
N LYS A 147 11.14 -17.89 -0.72
CA LYS A 147 10.11 -18.84 -0.35
C LYS A 147 9.04 -18.23 0.55
N ASN A 148 9.45 -17.46 1.56
CA ASN A 148 8.52 -16.77 2.44
C ASN A 148 7.61 -15.82 1.67
N MET A 149 8.16 -15.03 0.73
CA MET A 149 7.38 -14.10 -0.11
C MET A 149 6.40 -14.86 -1.02
N ASP A 150 6.84 -15.96 -1.63
CA ASP A 150 5.99 -16.80 -2.48
C ASP A 150 4.83 -17.45 -1.71
N ASP A 151 5.08 -17.89 -0.47
CA ASP A 151 4.06 -18.49 0.38
C ASP A 151 3.03 -17.45 0.85
N ILE A 152 3.46 -16.23 1.17
CA ILE A 152 2.56 -15.13 1.49
C ILE A 152 1.74 -14.74 0.26
N LEU A 153 2.35 -14.62 -0.93
CA LEU A 153 1.65 -14.33 -2.18
C LEU A 153 0.50 -15.30 -2.45
N LYS A 154 0.71 -16.59 -2.22
CA LYS A 154 -0.33 -17.62 -2.38
C LYS A 154 -1.47 -17.50 -1.37
N SER A 155 -1.20 -16.95 -0.20
CA SER A 155 -2.18 -16.79 0.88
C SER A 155 -2.94 -15.47 0.82
N LEU A 156 -2.50 -14.52 -0.01
CA LEU A 156 -3.19 -13.24 -0.19
C LEU A 156 -4.61 -13.47 -0.73
N PRO A 157 -5.58 -12.66 -0.27
CA PRO A 157 -6.91 -12.67 -0.84
C PRO A 157 -6.87 -12.41 -2.34
N SER A 158 -7.72 -13.09 -3.09
CA SER A 158 -7.88 -12.81 -4.53
C SER A 158 -8.33 -11.37 -4.71
N ILE A 159 -7.53 -10.58 -5.41
CA ILE A 159 -7.90 -9.23 -5.80
C ILE A 159 -8.98 -9.40 -6.87
N GLY A 160 -10.18 -8.90 -6.61
CA GLY A 160 -11.26 -8.91 -7.59
C GLY A 160 -10.90 -7.94 -8.72
N ILE A 161 -10.23 -8.47 -9.75
CA ILE A 161 -10.03 -7.79 -11.03
C ILE A 161 -11.24 -8.08 -11.90
#